data_6dfd668b8aaf7c104699f259a04311b4
#
_entry.id   6dfd668b8aaf7c104699f259a04311b4
#
_cell.length_a   1.000
_cell.length_b   1.000
_cell.length_c   1.000
_cell.angle_alpha   90.00
_cell.angle_beta   90.00
_cell.angle_gamma   90.00
#
_symmetry.space_group_name_H-M   'P 1'
#
loop_
_entity.id
_entity.type
_entity.pdbx_description
1 polymer ?
#
loop_
_entity_poly.entity_id
_entity_poly.type
_entity_poly.pdbx_seq_one_letter_code
_entity_poly.pdbx_strand_id
1 'polypeptide(L)'
;MTIKRAILIAAGRGKRLGAHTEEIPKCMVEVGAQPILGWVWKALASVGVDELVVIRGYRGDVLENFVRALVPKVTFVDNPEWQTNNVLLSMGCARKYFDQPTYVTYSDIIFTPKVARAAADSTAELGLVIDRDFRSIYEGRTEHPLEEGEVSDLMPDGTVARVGKRALPPSEAVGEYIGLARLGARGVATVANTLDQLTMKFAGREHEPFQRALTYRNAYQTDLWQALIDDGIKIDPILIDGQWREIDTGQDLDRARELVESASKDWS
;
A
#
# COMPACT_ATOMS: atom_id res chain seq x y z
N MET A 1 0.93 9.50 19.56
CA MET A 1 -0.50 9.11 19.55
C MET A 1 -0.61 7.77 18.81
N THR A 2 -1.24 6.75 19.40
CA THR A 2 -1.35 5.43 18.78
C THR A 2 -2.44 5.45 17.72
N ILE A 3 -2.11 5.11 16.48
CA ILE A 3 -3.06 4.96 15.39
C ILE A 3 -3.80 3.64 15.57
N LYS A 4 -5.14 3.69 15.54
CA LYS A 4 -6.02 2.54 15.80
C LYS A 4 -6.61 1.91 14.54
N ARG A 5 -6.62 2.64 13.42
CA ARG A 5 -7.23 2.23 12.16
C ARG A 5 -6.18 1.99 11.08
N ALA A 6 -6.46 1.00 10.22
CA ALA A 6 -5.81 0.87 8.93
C ALA A 6 -6.85 0.77 7.80
N ILE A 7 -6.54 1.32 6.63
CA ILE A 7 -7.31 1.19 5.39
C ILE A 7 -6.52 0.29 4.45
N LEU A 8 -7.09 -0.86 4.11
CA LEU A 8 -6.49 -1.85 3.21
C LEU A 8 -7.12 -1.75 1.83
N ILE A 9 -6.30 -1.54 0.80
CA ILE A 9 -6.77 -1.45 -0.58
C ILE A 9 -6.70 -2.84 -1.23
N ALA A 10 -7.82 -3.57 -1.24
CA ALA A 10 -7.91 -4.97 -1.62
C ALA A 10 -8.94 -5.26 -2.75
N ALA A 11 -9.19 -4.27 -3.62
CA ALA A 11 -10.22 -4.40 -4.66
C ALA A 11 -9.76 -5.21 -5.89
N GLY A 12 -8.45 -5.31 -6.14
CA GLY A 12 -7.88 -5.94 -7.32
C GLY A 12 -7.92 -7.46 -7.32
N ARG A 13 -7.91 -8.07 -8.53
CA ARG A 13 -7.85 -9.53 -8.71
C ARG A 13 -6.44 -10.11 -8.49
N GLY A 14 -5.39 -9.39 -8.92
CA GLY A 14 -4.03 -9.94 -8.93
C GLY A 14 -3.80 -10.97 -10.05
N LYS A 15 -4.19 -10.65 -11.28
CA LYS A 15 -4.16 -11.59 -12.44
C LYS A 15 -2.81 -12.26 -12.70
N ARG A 16 -1.69 -11.61 -12.35
CA ARG A 16 -0.33 -12.14 -12.55
C ARG A 16 -0.02 -13.38 -11.70
N LEU A 17 -0.80 -13.64 -10.64
CA LEU A 17 -0.72 -14.85 -9.83
C LEU A 17 -1.46 -16.06 -10.45
N GLY A 18 -2.07 -15.91 -11.64
CA GLY A 18 -2.69 -16.99 -12.38
C GLY A 18 -3.75 -17.75 -11.60
N ALA A 19 -3.59 -19.07 -11.51
CA ALA A 19 -4.54 -19.98 -10.83
C ALA A 19 -4.73 -19.67 -9.34
N HIS A 20 -3.75 -19.06 -8.67
CA HIS A 20 -3.85 -18.71 -7.24
C HIS A 20 -4.95 -17.67 -6.94
N THR A 21 -5.41 -16.91 -7.94
CA THR A 21 -6.39 -15.83 -7.76
C THR A 21 -7.66 -16.02 -8.61
N GLU A 22 -7.95 -17.24 -9.06
CA GLU A 22 -9.18 -17.50 -9.82
C GLU A 22 -10.43 -17.45 -8.92
N GLU A 23 -10.33 -18.01 -7.71
CA GLU A 23 -11.46 -18.15 -6.81
C GLU A 23 -11.37 -17.27 -5.56
N ILE A 24 -10.20 -16.69 -5.28
CA ILE A 24 -9.96 -15.85 -4.10
C ILE A 24 -9.26 -14.55 -4.49
N PRO A 25 -9.47 -13.42 -3.75
CA PRO A 25 -8.69 -12.22 -3.92
C PRO A 25 -7.20 -12.44 -3.59
N LYS A 26 -6.32 -11.69 -4.22
CA LYS A 26 -4.86 -11.76 -4.07
C LYS A 26 -4.40 -11.77 -2.60
N CYS A 27 -4.99 -10.93 -1.76
CA CYS A 27 -4.63 -10.83 -0.34
C CYS A 27 -4.97 -12.07 0.50
N MET A 28 -5.72 -13.01 -0.05
CA MET A 28 -6.02 -14.31 0.57
C MET A 28 -5.08 -15.44 0.13
N VAL A 29 -4.16 -15.19 -0.80
CA VAL A 29 -3.15 -16.18 -1.21
C VAL A 29 -2.23 -16.49 -0.05
N GLU A 30 -2.01 -17.77 0.22
CA GLU A 30 -1.20 -18.25 1.35
C GLU A 30 0.30 -18.10 1.10
N VAL A 31 0.97 -17.52 2.08
CA VAL A 31 2.42 -17.34 2.16
C VAL A 31 2.89 -18.03 3.46
N GLY A 32 3.35 -19.26 3.35
CA GLY A 32 3.67 -20.08 4.51
C GLY A 32 2.44 -20.38 5.37
N ALA A 33 2.48 -20.04 6.65
CA ALA A 33 1.46 -20.42 7.63
C ALA A 33 0.18 -19.57 7.58
N GLN A 34 0.12 -18.51 6.79
CA GLN A 34 -1.06 -17.62 6.73
C GLN A 34 -1.12 -16.84 5.42
N PRO A 35 -2.30 -16.32 5.03
CA PRO A 35 -2.44 -15.51 3.82
C PRO A 35 -1.78 -14.13 3.95
N ILE A 36 -1.54 -13.47 2.81
CA ILE A 36 -0.93 -12.13 2.73
C ILE A 36 -1.59 -11.17 3.73
N LEU A 37 -2.92 -11.07 3.73
CA LEU A 37 -3.66 -10.21 4.66
C LEU A 37 -3.42 -10.58 6.13
N GLY A 38 -3.22 -11.85 6.44
CA GLY A 38 -2.88 -12.32 7.79
C GLY A 38 -1.57 -11.72 8.29
N TRP A 39 -0.55 -11.65 7.44
CA TRP A 39 0.74 -11.01 7.76
C TRP A 39 0.59 -9.51 8.00
N VAL A 40 -0.14 -8.81 7.10
CA VAL A 40 -0.42 -7.38 7.25
C VAL A 40 -1.17 -7.10 8.55
N TRP A 41 -2.23 -7.85 8.84
CA TRP A 41 -3.01 -7.68 10.06
C TRP A 41 -2.18 -7.94 11.31
N LYS A 42 -1.45 -9.04 11.36
CA LYS A 42 -0.57 -9.39 12.49
C LYS A 42 0.43 -8.27 12.79
N ALA A 43 1.10 -7.76 11.78
CA ALA A 43 2.08 -6.69 11.94
C ALA A 43 1.41 -5.39 12.45
N LEU A 44 0.29 -4.97 11.87
CA LEU A 44 -0.42 -3.75 12.30
C LEU A 44 -1.06 -3.90 13.69
N ALA A 45 -1.63 -5.07 14.01
CA ALA A 45 -2.19 -5.34 15.33
C ALA A 45 -1.11 -5.29 16.44
N SER A 46 0.14 -5.72 16.13
CA SER A 46 1.26 -5.68 17.08
C SER A 46 1.63 -4.27 17.55
N VAL A 47 1.23 -3.23 16.79
CA VAL A 47 1.45 -1.81 17.14
C VAL A 47 0.18 -1.11 17.59
N GLY A 48 -0.89 -1.88 17.85
CA GLY A 48 -2.12 -1.41 18.48
C GLY A 48 -3.23 -0.98 17.52
N VAL A 49 -3.14 -1.33 16.24
CA VAL A 49 -4.27 -1.22 15.30
C VAL A 49 -5.33 -2.26 15.71
N ASP A 50 -6.57 -1.82 15.86
CA ASP A 50 -7.71 -2.66 16.25
C ASP A 50 -8.92 -2.54 15.31
N GLU A 51 -8.83 -1.66 14.31
CA GLU A 51 -9.87 -1.43 13.31
C GLU A 51 -9.30 -1.51 11.90
N LEU A 52 -9.97 -2.25 11.02
CA LEU A 52 -9.63 -2.37 9.61
C LEU A 52 -10.78 -1.89 8.73
N VAL A 53 -10.50 -1.00 7.79
CA VAL A 53 -11.39 -0.65 6.68
C VAL A 53 -10.85 -1.32 5.43
N VAL A 54 -11.62 -2.22 4.84
CA VAL A 54 -11.21 -3.00 3.67
C VAL A 54 -11.94 -2.53 2.44
N ILE A 55 -11.21 -2.00 1.47
CA ILE A 55 -11.76 -1.63 0.17
C ILE A 55 -11.72 -2.89 -0.70
N ARG A 56 -12.89 -3.39 -1.06
CA ARG A 56 -13.05 -4.65 -1.79
C ARG A 56 -13.65 -4.46 -3.18
N GLY A 57 -13.41 -5.43 -4.05
CA GLY A 57 -13.97 -5.49 -5.42
C GLY A 57 -14.08 -6.93 -5.88
N TYR A 58 -13.01 -7.48 -6.47
CA TYR A 58 -13.00 -8.86 -6.91
C TYR A 58 -13.24 -9.84 -5.75
N ARG A 59 -14.21 -10.75 -5.92
CA ARG A 59 -14.59 -11.77 -4.90
C ARG A 59 -14.80 -11.17 -3.50
N GLY A 60 -15.43 -10.01 -3.43
CA GLY A 60 -15.61 -9.27 -2.19
C GLY A 60 -16.37 -10.03 -1.11
N ASP A 61 -17.29 -10.92 -1.48
CA ASP A 61 -18.03 -11.84 -0.63
C ASP A 61 -17.13 -12.87 0.06
N VAL A 62 -16.20 -13.46 -0.70
CA VAL A 62 -15.21 -14.43 -0.19
C VAL A 62 -14.28 -13.73 0.80
N LEU A 63 -13.79 -12.52 0.42
CA LEU A 63 -12.93 -11.70 1.27
C LEU A 63 -13.62 -11.32 2.58
N GLU A 64 -14.90 -10.93 2.54
CA GLU A 64 -15.65 -10.54 3.73
C GLU A 64 -15.71 -11.65 4.77
N ASN A 65 -16.07 -12.85 4.36
CA ASN A 65 -16.17 -14.01 5.25
C ASN A 65 -14.83 -14.30 5.93
N PHE A 66 -13.74 -14.23 5.18
CA PHE A 66 -12.40 -14.46 5.70
C PHE A 66 -11.98 -13.37 6.71
N VAL A 67 -12.13 -12.09 6.33
CA VAL A 67 -11.67 -10.98 7.18
C VAL A 67 -12.46 -10.86 8.46
N ARG A 68 -13.79 -11.12 8.45
CA ARG A 68 -14.63 -11.12 9.66
C ARG A 68 -14.18 -12.16 10.69
N ALA A 69 -13.60 -13.28 10.24
CA ALA A 69 -13.06 -14.30 11.13
C ALA A 69 -11.70 -13.89 11.73
N LEU A 70 -10.95 -13.02 11.04
CA LEU A 70 -9.60 -12.62 11.42
C LEU A 70 -9.57 -11.33 12.24
N VAL A 71 -10.39 -10.34 11.88
CA VAL A 71 -10.34 -8.98 12.41
C VAL A 71 -11.61 -8.66 13.20
N PRO A 72 -11.51 -8.41 14.52
CA PRO A 72 -12.69 -8.18 15.38
C PRO A 72 -13.51 -6.95 14.96
N LYS A 73 -12.87 -5.88 14.51
CA LYS A 73 -13.52 -4.63 14.11
C LYS A 73 -13.18 -4.31 12.67
N VAL A 74 -14.06 -4.70 11.76
CA VAL A 74 -13.87 -4.50 10.32
C VAL A 74 -15.04 -3.80 9.67
N THR A 75 -14.74 -2.89 8.75
CA THR A 75 -15.70 -2.23 7.86
C THR A 75 -15.32 -2.51 6.41
N PHE A 76 -16.30 -2.85 5.58
CA PHE A 76 -16.09 -3.07 4.15
C PHE A 76 -16.60 -1.88 3.34
N VAL A 77 -15.84 -1.54 2.32
CA VAL A 77 -16.16 -0.49 1.34
C VAL A 77 -16.05 -1.10 -0.04
N ASP A 78 -17.14 -1.04 -0.80
CA ASP A 78 -17.15 -1.57 -2.15
C ASP A 78 -16.53 -0.58 -3.14
N ASN A 79 -15.64 -1.07 -4.00
CA ASN A 79 -15.27 -0.38 -5.24
C ASN A 79 -16.01 -1.05 -6.40
N PRO A 80 -17.15 -0.51 -6.86
CA PRO A 80 -17.94 -1.14 -7.91
C PRO A 80 -17.25 -1.13 -9.28
N GLU A 81 -16.27 -0.23 -9.46
CA GLU A 81 -15.53 -0.07 -10.73
C GLU A 81 -14.13 -0.69 -10.71
N TRP A 82 -13.85 -1.62 -9.79
CA TRP A 82 -12.54 -2.23 -9.59
C TRP A 82 -11.90 -2.82 -10.87
N GLN A 83 -12.72 -3.17 -11.87
CA GLN A 83 -12.23 -3.74 -13.14
C GLN A 83 -11.62 -2.68 -14.06
N THR A 84 -12.00 -1.43 -13.90
CA THR A 84 -11.71 -0.32 -14.81
C THR A 84 -10.97 0.84 -14.18
N ASN A 85 -10.83 0.84 -12.87
CA ASN A 85 -10.06 1.84 -12.14
C ASN A 85 -8.84 1.22 -11.42
N ASN A 86 -8.04 2.06 -10.79
CA ASN A 86 -6.83 1.64 -10.11
C ASN A 86 -6.83 2.09 -8.62
N VAL A 87 -5.70 2.01 -7.98
CA VAL A 87 -5.48 2.15 -6.53
C VAL A 87 -5.99 3.48 -5.99
N LEU A 88 -5.74 4.62 -6.67
CA LEU A 88 -6.17 5.93 -6.20
C LEU A 88 -7.70 6.04 -6.13
N LEU A 89 -8.41 5.61 -7.17
CA LEU A 89 -9.88 5.65 -7.17
C LEU A 89 -10.47 4.65 -6.18
N SER A 90 -9.82 3.48 -6.02
CA SER A 90 -10.19 2.54 -4.95
C SER A 90 -10.09 3.21 -3.57
N MET A 91 -8.98 3.91 -3.30
CA MET A 91 -8.78 4.66 -2.06
C MET A 91 -9.86 5.74 -1.86
N GLY A 92 -10.27 6.41 -2.95
CA GLY A 92 -11.37 7.39 -2.95
C GLY A 92 -12.72 6.82 -2.47
N CYS A 93 -13.01 5.54 -2.74
CA CYS A 93 -14.22 4.88 -2.22
C CYS A 93 -14.29 4.90 -0.69
N ALA A 94 -13.14 4.86 -0.01
CA ALA A 94 -13.04 4.91 1.44
C ALA A 94 -12.93 6.34 2.00
N ARG A 95 -13.19 7.39 1.20
CA ARG A 95 -13.00 8.81 1.57
C ARG A 95 -13.58 9.17 2.94
N LYS A 96 -14.76 8.69 3.29
CA LYS A 96 -15.41 8.99 4.57
C LYS A 96 -14.69 8.43 5.80
N TYR A 97 -13.76 7.49 5.62
CA TYR A 97 -12.98 6.89 6.70
C TYR A 97 -11.63 7.58 6.91
N PHE A 98 -11.31 8.61 6.13
CA PHE A 98 -10.23 9.53 6.40
C PHE A 98 -10.70 10.63 7.36
N ASP A 99 -11.15 10.23 8.56
CA ASP A 99 -11.75 11.06 9.61
C ASP A 99 -10.96 11.02 10.94
N GLN A 100 -9.99 10.10 11.04
CA GLN A 100 -9.08 9.97 12.18
C GLN A 100 -7.70 9.45 11.71
N PRO A 101 -6.64 9.59 12.54
CA PRO A 101 -5.32 9.04 12.21
C PRO A 101 -5.41 7.58 11.78
N THR A 102 -4.77 7.26 10.64
CA THR A 102 -4.90 5.94 10.01
C THR A 102 -3.61 5.52 9.29
N TYR A 103 -3.41 4.23 9.14
CA TYR A 103 -2.49 3.67 8.14
C TYR A 103 -3.25 3.41 6.84
N VAL A 104 -2.59 3.59 5.71
CA VAL A 104 -3.10 3.13 4.41
C VAL A 104 -2.11 2.14 3.85
N THR A 105 -2.58 0.97 3.43
CA THR A 105 -1.68 -0.08 2.95
C THR A 105 -2.23 -0.78 1.71
N TYR A 106 -1.31 -1.20 0.85
CA TYR A 106 -1.60 -2.17 -0.20
C TYR A 106 -1.92 -3.53 0.42
N SER A 107 -2.56 -4.39 -0.36
CA SER A 107 -3.02 -5.72 0.07
C SER A 107 -2.21 -6.86 -0.54
N ASP A 108 -1.14 -6.54 -1.25
CA ASP A 108 -0.25 -7.45 -1.96
C ASP A 108 1.18 -7.46 -1.40
N ILE A 109 1.35 -6.85 -0.25
CA ILE A 109 2.61 -6.84 0.47
C ILE A 109 2.50 -7.62 1.77
N ILE A 110 3.61 -8.21 2.20
CA ILE A 110 3.80 -8.69 3.57
C ILE A 110 4.94 -7.90 4.20
N PHE A 111 4.84 -7.64 5.49
CA PHE A 111 5.90 -6.98 6.25
C PHE A 111 5.89 -7.43 7.71
N THR A 112 7.06 -7.33 8.35
CA THR A 112 7.25 -7.78 9.73
C THR A 112 6.69 -6.78 10.74
N PRO A 113 6.45 -7.19 12.01
CA PRO A 113 6.14 -6.28 13.11
C PRO A 113 7.17 -5.15 13.29
N LYS A 114 8.45 -5.36 12.92
CA LYS A 114 9.49 -4.32 12.97
C LYS A 114 9.20 -3.18 12.00
N VAL A 115 8.74 -3.47 10.79
CA VAL A 115 8.31 -2.44 9.81
C VAL A 115 7.11 -1.67 10.34
N ALA A 116 6.09 -2.37 10.86
CA ALA A 116 4.94 -1.72 11.49
C ALA A 116 5.36 -0.83 12.67
N ARG A 117 6.33 -1.27 13.48
CA ARG A 117 6.90 -0.51 14.60
C ARG A 117 7.58 0.77 14.10
N ALA A 118 8.38 0.73 13.04
CA ALA A 118 9.00 1.92 12.45
C ALA A 118 7.93 2.96 12.04
N ALA A 119 6.82 2.52 11.46
CA ALA A 119 5.70 3.39 11.13
C ALA A 119 4.99 3.94 12.38
N ALA A 120 4.86 3.15 13.45
CA ALA A 120 4.19 3.55 14.69
C ALA A 120 5.01 4.54 15.51
N ASP A 121 6.33 4.38 15.55
CA ASP A 121 7.26 5.23 16.29
C ASP A 121 7.49 6.59 15.59
N SER A 122 7.16 6.69 14.31
CA SER A 122 7.23 7.95 13.56
C SER A 122 6.22 8.97 14.10
N THR A 123 6.63 10.25 14.10
CA THR A 123 5.78 11.40 14.43
C THR A 123 5.26 12.12 13.18
N ALA A 124 5.58 11.63 11.99
CA ALA A 124 5.18 12.20 10.72
C ALA A 124 3.66 12.41 10.65
N GLU A 125 3.21 13.57 10.22
CA GLU A 125 1.80 13.81 9.92
C GLU A 125 1.37 13.15 8.61
N LEU A 126 2.28 13.06 7.64
CA LEU A 126 2.17 12.26 6.44
C LEU A 126 3.52 11.58 6.23
N GLY A 127 3.57 10.26 6.43
CA GLY A 127 4.79 9.47 6.35
C GLY A 127 4.65 8.31 5.38
N LEU A 128 5.65 8.12 4.52
CA LEU A 128 5.74 6.99 3.60
C LEU A 128 6.83 6.04 4.07
N VAL A 129 6.50 4.75 4.19
CA VAL A 129 7.50 3.72 4.51
C VAL A 129 8.31 3.42 3.25
N ILE A 130 9.61 3.69 3.33
CA ILE A 130 10.54 3.61 2.20
C ILE A 130 11.67 2.65 2.55
N ASP A 131 11.84 1.61 1.75
CA ASP A 131 12.92 0.63 1.91
C ASP A 131 14.18 1.08 1.17
N ARG A 132 15.28 1.28 1.91
CA ARG A 132 16.58 1.63 1.35
C ARG A 132 17.32 0.44 0.74
N ASP A 133 17.00 -0.78 1.20
CA ASP A 133 17.62 -2.02 0.71
C ASP A 133 16.82 -2.69 -0.43
N PHE A 134 15.88 -1.95 -1.02
CA PHE A 134 14.95 -2.46 -2.04
C PHE A 134 15.64 -3.20 -3.18
N ARG A 135 16.86 -2.80 -3.59
CA ARG A 135 17.57 -3.44 -4.71
C ARG A 135 17.85 -4.92 -4.45
N SER A 136 18.13 -5.29 -3.20
CA SER A 136 18.34 -6.69 -2.81
C SER A 136 17.10 -7.57 -3.05
N ILE A 137 15.90 -6.99 -2.97
CA ILE A 137 14.64 -7.68 -3.23
C ILE A 137 14.52 -8.08 -4.70
N TYR A 138 15.07 -7.27 -5.61
CA TYR A 138 14.99 -7.51 -7.05
C TYR A 138 16.09 -8.44 -7.58
N GLU A 139 17.10 -8.76 -6.79
CA GLU A 139 18.12 -9.76 -7.20
C GLU A 139 17.49 -11.10 -7.55
N GLY A 140 17.64 -11.56 -8.79
CA GLY A 140 17.02 -12.78 -9.30
C GLY A 140 15.50 -12.70 -9.54
N ARG A 141 14.87 -11.53 -9.42
CA ARG A 141 13.46 -11.29 -9.75
C ARG A 141 13.33 -10.99 -11.25
N THR A 142 12.80 -11.93 -12.02
CA THR A 142 12.73 -11.83 -13.48
C THR A 142 11.33 -11.54 -14.03
N GLU A 143 10.30 -11.84 -13.25
CA GLU A 143 8.90 -11.64 -13.66
C GLU A 143 8.34 -10.27 -13.29
N HIS A 144 9.05 -9.52 -12.44
CA HIS A 144 8.74 -8.16 -12.06
C HIS A 144 10.04 -7.35 -11.99
N PRO A 145 10.37 -6.57 -13.02
CA PRO A 145 11.63 -5.86 -13.09
C PRO A 145 11.66 -4.66 -12.15
N LEU A 146 12.88 -4.25 -11.77
CA LEU A 146 13.13 -3.12 -10.85
C LEU A 146 12.51 -1.79 -11.34
N GLU A 147 12.38 -1.61 -12.65
CA GLU A 147 11.79 -0.42 -13.29
C GLU A 147 10.27 -0.27 -12.99
N GLU A 148 9.63 -1.32 -12.50
CA GLU A 148 8.22 -1.28 -12.06
C GLU A 148 8.06 -0.87 -10.59
N GLY A 149 9.17 -0.77 -9.83
CA GLY A 149 9.16 -0.33 -8.44
C GLY A 149 8.67 1.11 -8.25
N GLU A 150 8.04 1.38 -7.11
CA GLU A 150 7.58 2.72 -6.73
C GLU A 150 8.72 3.49 -6.01
N VAL A 151 9.75 3.83 -6.77
CA VAL A 151 10.99 4.43 -6.26
C VAL A 151 10.81 5.87 -5.78
N SER A 152 11.71 6.30 -4.88
CA SER A 152 11.68 7.63 -4.25
C SER A 152 13.08 8.21 -4.07
N ASP A 153 13.16 9.54 -4.01
CA ASP A 153 14.30 10.30 -3.53
C ASP A 153 13.89 11.37 -2.50
N LEU A 154 14.88 12.01 -1.92
CA LEU A 154 14.67 12.97 -0.84
C LEU A 154 15.19 14.36 -1.21
N MET A 155 14.52 15.38 -0.67
CA MET A 155 14.99 16.76 -0.66
C MET A 155 16.18 16.92 0.29
N PRO A 156 16.97 18.03 0.17
CA PRO A 156 18.04 18.31 1.12
C PRO A 156 17.59 18.44 2.59
N ASP A 157 16.32 18.76 2.84
CA ASP A 157 15.75 18.83 4.19
C ASP A 157 15.29 17.47 4.72
N GLY A 158 15.49 16.39 3.94
CA GLY A 158 15.16 15.03 4.28
C GLY A 158 13.72 14.61 3.99
N THR A 159 12.85 15.50 3.49
CA THR A 159 11.50 15.14 3.07
C THR A 159 11.50 14.46 1.70
N VAL A 160 10.42 13.74 1.36
CA VAL A 160 10.29 13.07 0.06
C VAL A 160 10.19 14.11 -1.06
N ALA A 161 11.05 13.99 -2.07
CA ALA A 161 11.08 14.88 -3.24
C ALA A 161 10.26 14.32 -4.40
N ARG A 162 10.43 13.03 -4.68
CA ARG A 162 9.74 12.31 -5.75
C ARG A 162 9.38 10.92 -5.28
N VAL A 163 8.23 10.40 -5.71
CA VAL A 163 7.80 9.02 -5.42
C VAL A 163 6.94 8.47 -6.54
N GLY A 164 7.10 7.19 -6.85
CA GLY A 164 6.24 6.45 -7.76
C GLY A 164 6.97 5.68 -8.85
N LYS A 165 6.19 4.97 -9.65
CA LYS A 165 6.71 4.24 -10.79
C LYS A 165 7.36 5.20 -11.78
N ARG A 166 8.60 4.88 -12.18
CA ARG A 166 9.37 5.70 -13.13
C ARG A 166 9.53 7.17 -12.69
N ALA A 167 9.49 7.44 -11.39
CA ALA A 167 9.72 8.79 -10.85
C ALA A 167 11.16 9.26 -11.12
N LEU A 168 12.10 8.32 -11.10
CA LEU A 168 13.51 8.52 -11.39
C LEU A 168 14.13 7.15 -11.76
N PRO A 169 15.35 7.14 -12.34
CA PRO A 169 16.07 5.88 -12.54
C PRO A 169 16.30 5.16 -11.21
N PRO A 170 16.08 3.84 -11.11
CA PRO A 170 16.31 3.10 -9.85
C PRO A 170 17.73 3.24 -9.28
N SER A 171 18.74 3.49 -10.14
CA SER A 171 20.12 3.73 -9.72
C SER A 171 20.30 5.04 -8.92
N GLU A 172 19.41 6.01 -9.10
CA GLU A 172 19.42 7.31 -8.42
C GLU A 172 18.48 7.34 -7.19
N ALA A 173 17.63 6.32 -7.03
CA ALA A 173 16.66 6.28 -5.95
C ALA A 173 17.33 6.06 -4.59
N VAL A 174 16.83 6.75 -3.58
CA VAL A 174 17.17 6.51 -2.16
C VAL A 174 16.52 5.23 -1.64
N GLY A 175 15.29 4.93 -2.11
CA GLY A 175 14.55 3.76 -1.69
C GLY A 175 13.29 3.53 -2.51
N GLU A 176 12.53 2.51 -2.12
CA GLU A 176 11.24 2.15 -2.71
C GLU A 176 10.12 2.33 -1.68
N TYR A 177 9.04 3.00 -2.07
CA TYR A 177 7.82 3.05 -1.27
C TYR A 177 7.15 1.68 -1.27
N ILE A 178 6.97 1.10 -0.10
CA ILE A 178 6.49 -0.28 0.02
C ILE A 178 4.97 -0.43 -0.02
N GLY A 179 4.22 0.66 -0.22
CA GLY A 179 2.76 0.61 -0.19
C GLY A 179 2.16 0.77 1.22
N LEU A 180 2.93 1.22 2.22
CA LEU A 180 2.46 1.53 3.57
C LEU A 180 2.69 3.00 3.90
N ALA A 181 1.59 3.74 4.13
CA ALA A 181 1.62 5.13 4.56
C ALA A 181 1.04 5.30 5.97
N ARG A 182 1.63 6.23 6.72
CA ARG A 182 1.16 6.71 8.02
C ARG A 182 0.53 8.09 7.88
N LEU A 183 -0.68 8.27 8.36
CA LEU A 183 -1.38 9.56 8.36
C LEU A 183 -1.75 9.93 9.79
N GLY A 184 -1.14 11.00 10.30
CA GLY A 184 -1.54 11.69 11.53
C GLY A 184 -2.81 12.50 11.30
N ALA A 185 -3.24 13.29 12.29
CA ALA A 185 -4.49 14.03 12.20
C ALA A 185 -4.51 15.06 11.05
N ARG A 186 -3.41 15.79 10.86
CA ARG A 186 -3.28 16.74 9.74
C ARG A 186 -3.13 16.01 8.40
N GLY A 187 -2.36 14.93 8.38
CA GLY A 187 -2.19 14.10 7.18
C GLY A 187 -3.51 13.54 6.66
N VAL A 188 -4.34 13.02 7.56
CA VAL A 188 -5.68 12.53 7.21
C VAL A 188 -6.54 13.65 6.63
N ALA A 189 -6.59 14.83 7.25
CA ALA A 189 -7.37 15.95 6.75
C ALA A 189 -6.88 16.43 5.37
N THR A 190 -5.56 16.47 5.17
CA THR A 190 -4.94 16.82 3.88
C THR A 190 -5.35 15.82 2.79
N VAL A 191 -5.15 14.52 3.05
CA VAL A 191 -5.52 13.47 2.09
C VAL A 191 -7.02 13.49 1.77
N ALA A 192 -7.85 13.63 2.79
CA ALA A 192 -9.29 13.71 2.64
C ALA A 192 -9.71 14.87 1.72
N ASN A 193 -9.20 16.07 1.96
CA ASN A 193 -9.50 17.25 1.14
C ASN A 193 -8.99 17.09 -0.29
N THR A 194 -7.80 16.52 -0.47
CA THR A 194 -7.23 16.30 -1.81
C THR A 194 -8.04 15.27 -2.59
N LEU A 195 -8.50 14.19 -1.96
CA LEU A 195 -9.40 13.24 -2.62
C LEU A 195 -10.71 13.90 -3.08
N ASP A 196 -11.30 14.77 -2.26
CA ASP A 196 -12.50 15.53 -2.65
C ASP A 196 -12.22 16.46 -3.83
N GLN A 197 -11.12 17.21 -3.79
CA GLN A 197 -10.70 18.12 -4.86
C GLN A 197 -10.43 17.37 -6.18
N LEU A 198 -9.73 16.24 -6.12
CA LEU A 198 -9.45 15.42 -7.30
C LEU A 198 -10.75 14.83 -7.88
N THR A 199 -11.64 14.33 -7.04
CA THR A 199 -12.95 13.82 -7.46
C THR A 199 -13.75 14.92 -8.20
N MET A 200 -13.79 16.12 -7.67
CA MET A 200 -14.47 17.26 -8.34
C MET A 200 -13.74 17.66 -9.63
N LYS A 201 -12.41 17.76 -9.61
CA LYS A 201 -11.60 18.18 -10.76
C LYS A 201 -11.77 17.24 -11.95
N PHE A 202 -11.81 15.94 -11.70
CA PHE A 202 -11.86 14.91 -12.73
C PHE A 202 -13.26 14.33 -12.99
N ALA A 203 -14.32 14.87 -12.37
CA ALA A 203 -15.70 14.42 -12.63
C ALA A 203 -16.04 14.52 -14.12
N GLY A 204 -16.35 13.37 -14.77
CA GLY A 204 -16.57 13.26 -16.20
C GLY A 204 -15.30 13.41 -17.07
N ARG A 205 -14.14 13.52 -16.47
CA ARG A 205 -12.84 13.72 -17.12
C ARG A 205 -11.79 12.72 -16.64
N GLU A 206 -12.21 11.58 -16.12
CA GLU A 206 -11.33 10.56 -15.52
C GLU A 206 -10.37 9.94 -16.57
N HIS A 207 -10.60 10.16 -17.85
CA HIS A 207 -9.74 9.75 -18.96
C HIS A 207 -8.55 10.69 -19.19
N GLU A 208 -8.52 11.86 -18.56
CA GLU A 208 -7.40 12.79 -18.70
C GLU A 208 -6.19 12.36 -17.87
N PRO A 209 -4.97 12.72 -18.27
CA PRO A 209 -3.75 12.42 -17.54
C PRO A 209 -3.75 13.01 -16.13
N PHE A 210 -3.16 12.27 -15.19
CA PHE A 210 -2.91 12.75 -13.83
C PHE A 210 -1.54 12.27 -13.35
N GLN A 211 -0.68 13.20 -13.00
CA GLN A 211 0.69 12.91 -12.61
C GLN A 211 1.40 12.05 -13.67
N ARG A 212 1.91 10.86 -13.32
CA ARG A 212 2.54 9.91 -14.25
C ARG A 212 1.56 8.91 -14.84
N ALA A 213 0.34 8.84 -14.32
CA ALA A 213 -0.70 7.98 -14.87
C ALA A 213 -1.22 8.54 -16.21
N LEU A 214 -1.40 7.66 -17.19
CA LEU A 214 -1.96 8.01 -18.49
C LEU A 214 -3.36 8.60 -18.39
N THR A 215 -4.11 8.18 -17.36
CA THR A 215 -5.43 8.73 -17.02
C THR A 215 -5.60 8.77 -15.51
N TYR A 216 -6.42 9.69 -15.00
CA TYR A 216 -6.77 9.74 -13.57
C TYR A 216 -7.39 8.40 -13.12
N ARG A 217 -8.16 7.74 -13.98
CA ARG A 217 -8.74 6.42 -13.71
C ARG A 217 -7.70 5.34 -13.42
N ASN A 218 -6.52 5.46 -14.01
CA ASN A 218 -5.42 4.52 -13.85
C ASN A 218 -4.38 4.94 -12.79
N ALA A 219 -4.65 6.01 -12.04
CA ALA A 219 -3.71 6.58 -11.08
C ALA A 219 -3.43 5.63 -9.90
N TYR A 220 -2.17 5.62 -9.48
CA TYR A 220 -1.68 4.92 -8.31
C TYR A 220 -1.80 5.80 -7.05
N GLN A 221 -1.61 5.21 -5.90
CA GLN A 221 -1.51 5.95 -4.64
C GLN A 221 -0.32 6.92 -4.67
N THR A 222 0.78 6.54 -5.29
CA THR A 222 1.98 7.38 -5.45
C THR A 222 1.74 8.60 -6.33
N ASP A 223 0.78 8.58 -7.24
CA ASP A 223 0.38 9.80 -7.97
C ASP A 223 -0.30 10.82 -7.03
N LEU A 224 -1.04 10.37 -6.00
CA LEU A 224 -1.57 11.25 -4.98
C LEU A 224 -0.45 11.86 -4.12
N TRP A 225 0.51 11.03 -3.70
CA TRP A 225 1.64 11.52 -2.91
C TRP A 225 2.46 12.53 -3.69
N GLN A 226 2.72 12.30 -4.97
CA GLN A 226 3.42 13.25 -5.82
C GLN A 226 2.64 14.55 -6.00
N ALA A 227 1.34 14.49 -6.20
CA ALA A 227 0.51 15.70 -6.29
C ALA A 227 0.57 16.55 -5.02
N LEU A 228 0.55 15.92 -3.84
CA LEU A 228 0.72 16.63 -2.56
C LEU A 228 2.10 17.28 -2.44
N ILE A 229 3.16 16.59 -2.87
CA ILE A 229 4.53 17.14 -2.88
C ILE A 229 4.60 18.36 -3.82
N ASP A 230 4.03 18.26 -5.01
CA ASP A 230 4.01 19.33 -6.00
C ASP A 230 3.21 20.55 -5.50
N ASP A 231 2.20 20.34 -4.65
CA ASP A 231 1.43 21.37 -3.96
C ASP A 231 2.16 21.92 -2.69
N GLY A 232 3.42 21.51 -2.46
CA GLY A 232 4.25 21.99 -1.35
C GLY A 232 3.98 21.34 0.00
N ILE A 233 3.21 20.25 0.05
CA ILE A 233 2.98 19.48 1.27
C ILE A 233 4.21 18.63 1.57
N LYS A 234 4.78 18.78 2.76
CA LYS A 234 5.90 17.96 3.20
C LYS A 234 5.43 16.56 3.56
N ILE A 235 6.12 15.58 2.98
CA ILE A 235 5.94 14.15 3.26
C ILE A 235 7.24 13.62 3.85
N ASP A 236 7.17 13.00 5.01
CA ASP A 236 8.35 12.48 5.70
C ASP A 236 8.62 11.02 5.26
N PRO A 237 9.87 10.63 5.00
CA PRO A 237 10.21 9.24 4.81
C PRO A 237 10.26 8.51 6.15
N ILE A 238 9.71 7.31 6.21
CA ILE A 238 9.91 6.35 7.29
C ILE A 238 10.83 5.27 6.74
N LEU A 239 12.13 5.44 6.98
CA LEU A 239 13.15 4.61 6.36
C LEU A 239 13.25 3.24 7.05
N ILE A 240 13.27 2.19 6.24
CA ILE A 240 13.50 0.81 6.66
C ILE A 240 14.60 0.17 5.82
N ASP A 241 15.06 -1.01 6.24
CA ASP A 241 16.02 -1.84 5.52
C ASP A 241 15.46 -3.26 5.41
N GLY A 242 14.76 -3.54 4.30
CA GLY A 242 14.13 -4.83 4.02
C GLY A 242 12.96 -5.19 4.95
N GLN A 243 12.78 -6.50 5.19
CA GLN A 243 11.76 -7.09 6.06
C GLN A 243 10.31 -6.90 5.56
N TRP A 244 10.17 -6.82 4.26
CA TRP A 244 8.90 -6.81 3.55
C TRP A 244 9.06 -7.52 2.20
N ARG A 245 7.96 -7.89 1.58
CA ARG A 245 7.93 -8.36 0.17
C ARG A 245 6.62 -7.96 -0.47
N GLU A 246 6.70 -7.57 -1.75
CA GLU A 246 5.57 -7.51 -2.66
C GLU A 246 5.38 -8.88 -3.30
N ILE A 247 4.12 -9.27 -3.52
CA ILE A 247 3.75 -10.57 -4.08
C ILE A 247 2.84 -10.35 -5.27
N ASP A 248 3.42 -10.21 -6.45
CA ASP A 248 2.70 -9.87 -7.68
C ASP A 248 2.63 -11.03 -8.67
N THR A 249 3.64 -11.90 -8.66
CA THR A 249 3.80 -13.02 -9.58
C THR A 249 3.95 -14.35 -8.84
N GLY A 250 3.91 -15.47 -9.58
CA GLY A 250 4.22 -16.79 -9.01
C GLY A 250 5.61 -16.85 -8.42
N GLN A 251 6.59 -16.23 -9.09
CA GLN A 251 7.96 -16.14 -8.59
C GLN A 251 8.04 -15.40 -7.26
N ASP A 252 7.31 -14.28 -7.11
CA ASP A 252 7.27 -13.53 -5.85
C ASP A 252 6.67 -14.34 -4.72
N LEU A 253 5.61 -15.10 -5.02
CA LEU A 253 4.97 -15.96 -4.05
C LEU A 253 5.90 -17.04 -3.52
N ASP A 254 6.65 -17.71 -4.39
CA ASP A 254 7.60 -18.75 -3.98
C ASP A 254 8.74 -18.16 -3.15
N ARG A 255 9.31 -17.03 -3.58
CA ARG A 255 10.35 -16.29 -2.83
C ARG A 255 9.87 -15.82 -1.45
N ALA A 256 8.61 -15.37 -1.36
CA ALA A 256 8.04 -14.95 -0.09
C ALA A 256 7.82 -16.13 0.86
N ARG A 257 7.43 -17.31 0.36
CA ARG A 257 7.30 -18.56 1.14
C ARG A 257 8.64 -18.98 1.71
N GLU A 258 9.67 -19.05 0.88
CA GLU A 258 11.03 -19.36 1.32
C GLU A 258 11.54 -18.40 2.39
N LEU A 259 11.24 -17.10 2.24
CA LEU A 259 11.64 -16.09 3.21
C LEU A 259 10.98 -16.29 4.57
N VAL A 260 9.65 -16.45 4.62
CA VAL A 260 8.94 -16.58 5.89
C VAL A 260 9.25 -17.90 6.60
N GLU A 261 9.62 -18.96 5.88
CA GLU A 261 10.07 -20.24 6.44
C GLU A 261 11.49 -20.12 7.03
N SER A 262 12.42 -19.50 6.28
CA SER A 262 13.82 -19.37 6.69
C SER A 262 14.03 -18.37 7.84
N ALA A 263 13.28 -17.27 7.86
CA ALA A 263 13.38 -16.16 8.81
C ALA A 263 12.23 -16.13 9.81
N SER A 264 11.71 -17.28 10.22
CA SER A 264 10.49 -17.42 11.03
C SER A 264 10.46 -16.57 12.32
N LYS A 265 11.62 -16.26 12.91
CA LYS A 265 11.71 -15.42 14.12
C LYS A 265 11.36 -13.95 13.87
N ASP A 266 11.66 -13.41 12.69
CA ASP A 266 11.39 -12.01 12.36
C ASP A 266 9.92 -11.81 11.94
N TRP A 267 9.28 -12.90 11.50
CA TRP A 267 7.90 -12.94 11.05
C TRP A 267 6.90 -13.45 12.11
N SER A 268 7.42 -13.86 13.29
CA SER A 268 6.61 -14.43 14.39
C SER A 268 5.88 -13.41 15.27
#